data_c65381d770efb6ed26d7754bce4ddc2e
#
_entry.id   c65381d770efb6ed26d7754bce4ddc2e
#
_cell.length_a   1.000
_cell.length_b   1.000
_cell.length_c   1.000
_cell.angle_alpha   90.00
_cell.angle_beta   90.00
_cell.angle_gamma   90.00
#
_symmetry.space_group_name_H-M   'P 1'
#
loop_
_entity.id
_entity.type
_entity.pdbx_description
1 polymer ?
#
loop_
_entity_poly.entity_id
_entity_poly.type
_entity_poly.pdbx_seq_one_letter_code
_entity_poly.pdbx_strand_id
1 'polypeptide(L)'
;MAIGTAAVAGALNALVGLVGHARSGNVRWQCALSFALAGSAGAALGAEAGKAVDGESLLGLFGGLMVVVALLMLRGRSAAENPLVRMTRENAKSMLSRILPIGFGTGLLAGFFGIGGGFLIVPGLVFATAMPLSLAIGSSLVAVSAFGITTAGAYALSGMVDWTIVAWLVAGGIGGSVLGRGAGAKLATHKRALEIGFAVLVAAVGVWVIVKSLG
;
A
#
# COMPACT_ATOMS: atom_id res chain seq x y z
N MET A 1 2.77 -13.66 -18.07
CA MET A 1 3.19 -14.48 -16.91
C MET A 1 3.79 -13.67 -15.75
N ALA A 2 4.76 -12.75 -15.96
CA ALA A 2 5.42 -12.03 -14.86
C ALA A 2 4.46 -11.26 -13.94
N ILE A 3 3.48 -10.55 -14.50
CA ILE A 3 2.50 -9.74 -13.73
C ILE A 3 1.61 -10.64 -12.87
N GLY A 4 1.07 -11.72 -13.43
CA GLY A 4 0.23 -12.66 -12.70
C GLY A 4 0.97 -13.36 -11.55
N THR A 5 2.19 -13.82 -11.82
CA THR A 5 3.08 -14.43 -10.82
C THR A 5 3.39 -13.45 -9.67
N ALA A 6 3.73 -12.20 -9.99
CA ALA A 6 3.99 -11.16 -8.99
C ALA A 6 2.73 -10.80 -8.18
N ALA A 7 1.56 -10.75 -8.81
CA ALA A 7 0.29 -10.46 -8.14
C ALA A 7 -0.08 -11.56 -7.14
N VAL A 8 0.06 -12.84 -7.52
CA VAL A 8 -0.20 -13.98 -6.62
C VAL A 8 0.78 -13.97 -5.45
N ALA A 9 2.08 -13.84 -5.71
CA ALA A 9 3.10 -13.80 -4.67
C ALA A 9 2.89 -12.59 -3.73
N GLY A 10 2.56 -11.42 -4.27
CA GLY A 10 2.25 -10.23 -3.52
C GLY A 10 1.03 -10.38 -2.61
N ALA A 11 -0.05 -10.99 -3.11
CA ALA A 11 -1.26 -11.27 -2.33
C ALA A 11 -0.97 -12.22 -1.16
N LEU A 12 -0.25 -13.31 -1.42
CA LEU A 12 0.12 -14.28 -0.39
C LEU A 12 1.05 -13.67 0.67
N ASN A 13 2.04 -12.89 0.26
CA ASN A 13 2.94 -12.19 1.18
C ASN A 13 2.19 -11.13 2.01
N ALA A 14 1.23 -10.41 1.42
CA ALA A 14 0.39 -9.48 2.14
C ALA A 14 -0.47 -10.18 3.19
N LEU A 15 -1.06 -11.34 2.88
CA LEU A 15 -1.81 -12.16 3.84
C LEU A 15 -0.93 -12.65 4.99
N VAL A 16 0.28 -13.14 4.70
CA VAL A 16 1.24 -13.56 5.74
C VAL A 16 1.62 -12.38 6.64
N GLY A 17 1.91 -11.22 6.05
CA GLY A 17 2.16 -9.99 6.78
C GLY A 17 0.97 -9.57 7.62
N LEU A 18 -0.25 -9.63 7.07
CA LEU A 18 -1.50 -9.30 7.75
C LEU A 18 -1.72 -10.17 9.00
N VAL A 19 -1.52 -11.48 8.90
CA VAL A 19 -1.64 -12.39 10.06
C VAL A 19 -0.66 -11.99 11.16
N GLY A 20 0.58 -11.65 10.81
CA GLY A 20 1.57 -11.19 11.78
C GLY A 20 1.18 -9.88 12.47
N HIS A 21 0.75 -8.88 11.72
CA HIS A 21 0.32 -7.59 12.24
C HIS A 21 -1.02 -7.67 13.01
N ALA A 22 -1.94 -8.53 12.58
CA ALA A 22 -3.19 -8.77 13.27
C ALA A 22 -2.98 -9.38 14.66
N ARG A 23 -2.09 -10.38 14.76
CA ARG A 23 -1.72 -10.99 16.05
C ARG A 23 -1.02 -10.00 17.01
N SER A 24 -0.31 -9.03 16.47
CA SER A 24 0.35 -7.98 17.25
C SER A 24 -0.57 -6.79 17.60
N GLY A 25 -1.85 -6.84 17.21
CA GLY A 25 -2.83 -5.75 17.45
C GLY A 25 -2.60 -4.48 16.61
N ASN A 26 -1.75 -4.57 15.58
CA ASN A 26 -1.36 -3.44 14.73
C ASN A 26 -2.29 -3.22 13.52
N VAL A 27 -3.51 -3.77 13.54
CA VAL A 27 -4.49 -3.63 12.46
C VAL A 27 -5.73 -2.92 12.97
N ARG A 28 -6.11 -1.83 12.34
CA ARG A 28 -7.36 -1.11 12.59
C ARG A 28 -8.41 -1.53 11.57
N TRP A 29 -9.05 -2.68 11.83
CA TRP A 29 -9.93 -3.37 10.89
C TRP A 29 -11.02 -2.48 10.28
N GLN A 30 -11.71 -1.68 11.09
CA GLN A 30 -12.79 -0.83 10.61
C GLN A 30 -12.29 0.24 9.62
N CYS A 31 -11.19 0.91 9.96
CA CYS A 31 -10.56 1.90 9.07
C CYS A 31 -10.01 1.24 7.80
N ALA A 32 -9.35 0.08 7.96
CA ALA A 32 -8.76 -0.67 6.87
C ALA A 32 -9.80 -1.19 5.87
N LEU A 33 -10.91 -1.77 6.35
CA LEU A 33 -11.99 -2.27 5.51
C LEU A 33 -12.72 -1.14 4.79
N SER A 34 -13.04 -0.04 5.49
CA SER A 34 -13.68 1.12 4.86
C SER A 34 -12.80 1.73 3.77
N PHE A 35 -11.49 1.82 4.03
CA PHE A 35 -10.50 2.29 3.06
C PHE A 35 -10.39 1.33 1.86
N ALA A 36 -10.34 0.02 2.14
CA ALA A 36 -10.23 -1.01 1.11
C ALA A 36 -11.44 -1.00 0.18
N LEU A 37 -12.67 -0.91 0.73
CA LEU A 37 -13.90 -0.87 -0.06
C LEU A 37 -13.96 0.37 -0.96
N ALA A 38 -13.68 1.55 -0.40
CA ALA A 38 -13.65 2.78 -1.19
C ALA A 38 -12.54 2.74 -2.26
N GLY A 39 -11.36 2.23 -1.88
CA GLY A 39 -10.23 2.09 -2.78
C GLY A 39 -10.47 1.07 -3.89
N SER A 40 -11.21 -0.03 -3.64
CA SER A 40 -11.55 -0.99 -4.69
C SER A 40 -12.41 -0.36 -5.78
N ALA A 41 -13.38 0.47 -5.42
CA ALA A 41 -14.19 1.21 -6.39
C ALA A 41 -13.33 2.20 -7.20
N GLY A 42 -12.44 2.93 -6.52
CA GLY A 42 -11.49 3.83 -7.19
C GLY A 42 -10.54 3.08 -8.12
N ALA A 43 -10.00 1.94 -7.68
CA ALA A 43 -9.05 1.13 -8.46
C ALA A 43 -9.67 0.58 -9.74
N ALA A 44 -10.93 0.16 -9.71
CA ALA A 44 -11.64 -0.30 -10.90
C ALA A 44 -11.73 0.82 -11.96
N LEU A 45 -12.11 2.03 -11.54
CA LEU A 45 -12.19 3.18 -12.45
C LEU A 45 -10.81 3.64 -12.93
N GLY A 46 -9.82 3.64 -12.02
CA GLY A 46 -8.45 4.01 -12.36
C GLY A 46 -7.81 3.06 -13.36
N ALA A 47 -8.07 1.75 -13.25
CA ALA A 47 -7.56 0.75 -14.16
C ALA A 47 -8.08 0.95 -15.59
N GLU A 48 -9.35 1.32 -15.76
CA GLU A 48 -9.89 1.64 -17.09
C GLU A 48 -9.22 2.89 -17.69
N ALA A 49 -9.02 3.94 -16.87
CA ALA A 49 -8.32 5.14 -17.34
C ALA A 49 -6.84 4.87 -17.66
N GLY A 50 -6.18 4.01 -16.91
CA GLY A 50 -4.77 3.63 -17.12
C GLY A 50 -4.52 2.90 -18.44
N LYS A 51 -5.50 2.13 -18.92
CA LYS A 51 -5.41 1.42 -20.21
C LYS A 51 -5.32 2.38 -21.41
N ALA A 52 -5.75 3.63 -21.26
CA ALA A 52 -5.73 4.63 -22.34
C ALA A 52 -4.39 5.38 -22.43
N VAL A 53 -3.45 5.15 -21.50
CA VAL A 53 -2.17 5.84 -21.44
C VAL A 53 -1.04 4.87 -21.81
N ASP A 54 -0.08 5.34 -22.60
CA ASP A 54 1.11 4.55 -22.94
C ASP A 54 1.99 4.26 -21.71
N GLY A 55 2.66 3.11 -21.73
CA GLY A 55 3.40 2.60 -20.57
C GLY A 55 4.58 3.48 -20.12
N GLU A 56 5.25 4.16 -21.05
CA GLU A 56 6.40 5.04 -20.73
C GLU A 56 5.93 6.30 -20.00
N SER A 57 4.90 6.96 -20.50
CA SER A 57 4.27 8.10 -19.84
C SER A 57 3.70 7.72 -18.48
N LEU A 58 3.07 6.54 -18.38
CA LEU A 58 2.55 6.02 -17.12
C LEU A 58 3.66 5.82 -16.08
N LEU A 59 4.81 5.32 -16.53
CA LEU A 59 5.97 5.10 -15.66
C LEU A 59 6.55 6.43 -15.14
N GLY A 60 6.69 7.44 -16.02
CA GLY A 60 7.15 8.77 -15.63
C GLY A 60 6.21 9.48 -14.66
N LEU A 61 4.89 9.43 -14.93
CA LEU A 61 3.87 9.97 -14.03
C LEU A 61 3.89 9.26 -12.65
N PHE A 62 4.10 7.95 -12.66
CA PHE A 62 4.22 7.17 -11.43
C PHE A 62 5.42 7.60 -10.59
N GLY A 63 6.60 7.76 -11.22
CA GLY A 63 7.78 8.27 -10.54
C GLY A 63 7.54 9.67 -9.95
N GLY A 64 6.89 10.56 -10.69
CA GLY A 64 6.48 11.88 -10.21
C GLY A 64 5.56 11.80 -8.99
N LEU A 65 4.55 10.93 -9.03
CA LEU A 65 3.66 10.71 -7.89
C LEU A 65 4.43 10.21 -6.65
N MET A 66 5.37 9.28 -6.83
CA MET A 66 6.22 8.79 -5.73
C MET A 66 7.00 9.92 -5.06
N VAL A 67 7.61 10.80 -5.85
CA VAL A 67 8.34 11.97 -5.33
C VAL A 67 7.41 12.92 -4.57
N VAL A 68 6.22 13.22 -5.12
CA VAL A 68 5.22 14.08 -4.46
C VAL A 68 4.79 13.48 -3.12
N VAL A 69 4.48 12.17 -3.08
CA VAL A 69 4.08 11.48 -1.84
C VAL A 69 5.21 11.51 -0.81
N ALA A 70 6.44 11.26 -1.25
CA ALA A 70 7.62 11.33 -0.37
C ALA A 70 7.81 12.75 0.22
N LEU A 71 7.69 13.79 -0.60
CA LEU A 71 7.78 15.18 -0.14
C LEU A 71 6.65 15.55 0.85
N LEU A 72 5.42 15.08 0.60
CA LEU A 72 4.31 15.27 1.52
C LEU A 72 4.55 14.58 2.86
N MET A 73 5.13 13.39 2.85
CA MET A 73 5.53 12.68 4.08
C MET A 73 6.66 13.40 4.83
N LEU A 74 7.69 13.89 4.09
CA LEU A 74 8.80 14.63 4.69
C LEU A 74 8.40 15.99 5.25
N ARG A 75 7.42 16.66 4.63
CA ARG A 75 6.88 17.93 5.15
C ARG A 75 6.22 17.79 6.52
N GLY A 76 6.09 16.57 7.03
CA GLY A 76 5.71 16.22 8.37
C GLY A 76 4.48 16.99 8.85
N ARG A 77 3.30 16.40 8.79
CA ARG A 77 2.24 16.92 9.63
C ARG A 77 2.63 16.63 11.07
N SER A 78 2.92 17.70 11.83
CA SER A 78 2.83 17.71 13.30
C SER A 78 1.37 17.52 13.77
N ALA A 79 0.55 16.80 13.03
CA ALA A 79 -0.71 16.30 13.54
C ALA A 79 -0.33 15.26 14.60
N ALA A 80 -0.69 15.52 15.84
CA ALA A 80 -0.47 14.60 16.94
C ALA A 80 -0.92 13.20 16.49
N GLU A 81 0.05 12.27 16.36
CA GLU A 81 -0.25 10.88 16.07
C GLU A 81 -1.27 10.39 17.09
N ASN A 82 -2.35 9.84 16.62
CA ASN A 82 -3.34 9.23 17.50
C ASN A 82 -3.17 7.71 17.53
N PRO A 83 -2.39 7.16 18.46
CA PRO A 83 -2.18 5.72 18.59
C PRO A 83 -3.46 4.98 19.00
N LEU A 84 -4.43 5.69 19.56
CA LEU A 84 -5.73 5.16 20.00
C LEU A 84 -6.81 5.29 18.93
N VAL A 85 -6.43 5.57 17.67
CA VAL A 85 -7.39 5.65 16.56
C VAL A 85 -8.23 4.39 16.52
N ARG A 86 -9.50 4.56 16.82
CA ARG A 86 -10.56 3.55 16.66
C ARG A 86 -11.78 4.24 16.08
N MET A 87 -12.42 3.60 15.14
CA MET A 87 -13.70 4.06 14.65
C MET A 87 -14.77 3.69 15.71
N THR A 88 -15.39 4.68 16.30
CA THR A 88 -16.50 4.53 17.24
C THR A 88 -17.76 5.07 16.59
N ARG A 89 -18.93 4.71 17.09
CA ARG A 89 -20.21 5.24 16.55
C ARG A 89 -20.26 6.77 16.54
N GLU A 90 -19.62 7.42 17.49
CA GLU A 90 -19.59 8.87 17.64
C GLU A 90 -18.70 9.55 16.58
N ASN A 91 -17.53 8.97 16.26
CA ASN A 91 -16.57 9.55 15.33
C ASN A 91 -16.66 8.95 13.91
N ALA A 92 -17.45 7.89 13.71
CA ALA A 92 -17.53 7.18 12.44
C ALA A 92 -17.85 8.09 11.27
N LYS A 93 -18.81 9.01 11.40
CA LYS A 93 -19.19 9.94 10.34
C LYS A 93 -18.02 10.86 9.94
N SER A 94 -17.32 11.42 10.92
CA SER A 94 -16.16 12.29 10.68
C SER A 94 -14.96 11.52 10.11
N MET A 95 -14.74 10.29 10.55
CA MET A 95 -13.65 9.45 10.02
C MET A 95 -13.97 8.97 8.61
N LEU A 96 -15.19 8.50 8.35
CA LEU A 96 -15.61 8.02 7.04
C LEU A 96 -15.55 9.14 5.99
N SER A 97 -15.95 10.37 6.35
CA SER A 97 -15.85 11.52 5.43
C SER A 97 -14.43 11.83 4.96
N ARG A 98 -13.40 11.36 5.66
CA ARG A 98 -11.98 11.45 5.27
C ARG A 98 -11.47 10.16 4.63
N ILE A 99 -11.80 9.00 5.21
CA ILE A 99 -11.34 7.69 4.76
C ILE A 99 -11.88 7.38 3.35
N LEU A 100 -13.15 7.65 3.09
CA LEU A 100 -13.77 7.30 1.81
C LEU A 100 -13.15 8.07 0.62
N PRO A 101 -13.05 9.42 0.63
CA PRO A 101 -12.46 10.14 -0.51
C PRO A 101 -10.96 9.88 -0.67
N ILE A 102 -10.22 9.78 0.44
CA ILE A 102 -8.78 9.47 0.38
C ILE A 102 -8.56 8.03 -0.08
N GLY A 103 -9.36 7.07 0.42
CA GLY A 103 -9.32 5.69 -0.01
C GLY A 103 -9.66 5.54 -1.48
N PHE A 104 -10.74 6.18 -1.94
CA PHE A 104 -11.14 6.20 -3.34
C PHE A 104 -10.05 6.80 -4.24
N GLY A 105 -9.51 7.98 -3.90
CA GLY A 105 -8.43 8.62 -4.64
C GLY A 105 -7.14 7.79 -4.67
N THR A 106 -6.78 7.19 -3.53
CA THR A 106 -5.64 6.26 -3.44
C THR A 106 -5.86 5.03 -4.33
N GLY A 107 -7.06 4.46 -4.29
CA GLY A 107 -7.43 3.33 -5.14
C GLY A 107 -7.42 3.70 -6.63
N LEU A 108 -7.96 4.86 -6.99
CA LEU A 108 -7.97 5.36 -8.36
C LEU A 108 -6.55 5.50 -8.91
N LEU A 109 -5.65 6.10 -8.15
CA LEU A 109 -4.23 6.19 -8.53
C LEU A 109 -3.59 4.80 -8.60
N ALA A 110 -3.87 3.93 -7.63
CA ALA A 110 -3.34 2.56 -7.61
C ALA A 110 -3.77 1.74 -8.83
N GLY A 111 -5.04 1.86 -9.21
CA GLY A 111 -5.61 1.21 -10.41
C GLY A 111 -5.03 1.81 -11.69
N PHE A 112 -4.97 3.14 -11.78
CA PHE A 112 -4.43 3.87 -12.92
C PHE A 112 -3.00 3.43 -13.26
N PHE A 113 -2.15 3.30 -12.24
CA PHE A 113 -0.77 2.86 -12.44
C PHE A 113 -0.60 1.34 -12.50
N GLY A 114 -1.63 0.55 -12.23
CA GLY A 114 -1.58 -0.92 -12.31
C GLY A 114 -0.65 -1.60 -11.30
N ILE A 115 -0.22 -0.90 -10.23
CA ILE A 115 0.84 -1.35 -9.31
C ILE A 115 0.27 -2.01 -8.05
N GLY A 116 -1.04 -2.24 -7.98
CA GLY A 116 -1.68 -2.82 -6.79
C GLY A 116 -1.67 -1.91 -5.55
N GLY A 117 -1.17 -0.67 -5.67
CA GLY A 117 -1.31 0.41 -4.69
C GLY A 117 -0.62 0.28 -3.35
N GLY A 118 0.14 -0.77 -3.11
CA GLY A 118 0.68 -1.08 -1.78
C GLY A 118 1.40 0.09 -1.10
N PHE A 119 2.20 0.86 -1.84
CA PHE A 119 2.94 1.99 -1.27
C PHE A 119 2.07 3.25 -1.04
N LEU A 120 1.00 3.46 -1.83
CA LEU A 120 0.08 4.60 -1.69
C LEU A 120 -0.91 4.43 -0.54
N ILE A 121 -1.26 3.19 -0.21
CA ILE A 121 -2.25 2.88 0.82
C ILE A 121 -1.74 3.30 2.20
N VAL A 122 -0.44 3.10 2.49
CA VAL A 122 0.16 3.47 3.78
C VAL A 122 0.05 4.97 4.04
N PRO A 123 0.59 5.87 3.18
CA PRO A 123 0.42 7.31 3.39
C PRO A 123 -1.05 7.74 3.32
N GLY A 124 -1.86 7.13 2.46
CA GLY A 124 -3.30 7.39 2.39
C GLY A 124 -4.01 7.17 3.73
N LEU A 125 -3.73 6.06 4.41
CA LEU A 125 -4.26 5.77 5.75
C LEU A 125 -3.74 6.76 6.79
N VAL A 126 -2.45 7.11 6.76
CA VAL A 126 -1.87 8.12 7.67
C VAL A 126 -2.57 9.47 7.48
N PHE A 127 -2.77 9.91 6.23
CA PHE A 127 -3.45 11.18 5.93
C PHE A 127 -4.93 11.17 6.32
N ALA A 128 -5.62 10.04 6.12
CA ALA A 128 -7.04 9.92 6.42
C ALA A 128 -7.34 9.89 7.92
N THR A 129 -6.46 9.29 8.73
CA THR A 129 -6.78 8.93 10.11
C THR A 129 -5.81 9.47 11.16
N ALA A 130 -4.66 10.01 10.74
CA ALA A 130 -3.55 10.41 11.62
C ALA A 130 -3.01 9.26 12.50
N MET A 131 -3.18 7.99 12.06
CA MET A 131 -2.61 6.85 12.78
C MET A 131 -1.09 6.79 12.61
N PRO A 132 -0.37 6.25 13.61
CA PRO A 132 1.07 5.99 13.50
C PRO A 132 1.40 5.10 12.30
N LEU A 133 2.57 5.31 11.70
CA LEU A 133 3.02 4.56 10.52
C LEU A 133 2.97 3.04 10.73
N SER A 134 3.32 2.55 11.92
CA SER A 134 3.25 1.11 12.26
C SER A 134 1.84 0.52 12.16
N LEU A 135 0.82 1.28 12.59
CA LEU A 135 -0.58 0.90 12.46
C LEU A 135 -1.07 1.02 11.02
N ALA A 136 -0.61 2.04 10.29
CA ALA A 136 -0.93 2.23 8.89
C ALA A 136 -0.39 1.09 8.03
N ILE A 137 0.86 0.65 8.27
CA ILE A 137 1.46 -0.52 7.59
C ILE A 137 0.63 -1.78 7.86
N GLY A 138 0.32 -2.10 9.11
CA GLY A 138 -0.50 -3.26 9.43
C GLY A 138 -1.90 -3.20 8.82
N SER A 139 -2.54 -2.03 8.86
CA SER A 139 -3.88 -1.81 8.32
C SER A 139 -3.91 -1.79 6.79
N SER A 140 -2.86 -1.31 6.12
CA SER A 140 -2.76 -1.31 4.66
C SER A 140 -2.73 -2.72 4.06
N LEU A 141 -2.21 -3.70 4.80
CA LEU A 141 -2.16 -5.09 4.35
C LEU A 141 -3.55 -5.68 4.09
N VAL A 142 -4.60 -5.18 4.74
CA VAL A 142 -6.00 -5.57 4.45
C VAL A 142 -6.37 -5.17 3.02
N ALA A 143 -6.09 -3.93 2.64
CA ALA A 143 -6.40 -3.44 1.29
C ALA A 143 -5.50 -4.11 0.24
N VAL A 144 -4.21 -4.25 0.51
CA VAL A 144 -3.25 -4.94 -0.38
C VAL A 144 -3.66 -6.38 -0.60
N SER A 145 -4.07 -7.08 0.46
CA SER A 145 -4.57 -8.47 0.34
C SER A 145 -5.83 -8.55 -0.49
N ALA A 146 -6.80 -7.66 -0.26
CA ALA A 146 -8.06 -7.64 -1.01
C ALA A 146 -7.83 -7.38 -2.50
N PHE A 147 -7.06 -6.35 -2.84
CA PHE A 147 -6.73 -6.01 -4.23
C PHE A 147 -5.88 -7.11 -4.88
N GLY A 148 -4.90 -7.63 -4.13
CA GLY A 148 -4.03 -8.71 -4.59
C GLY A 148 -4.79 -10.00 -4.90
N ILE A 149 -5.74 -10.41 -4.07
CA ILE A 149 -6.56 -11.61 -4.30
C ILE A 149 -7.41 -11.44 -5.56
N THR A 150 -8.02 -10.28 -5.76
CA THR A 150 -8.83 -10.00 -6.95
C THR A 150 -7.99 -10.10 -8.23
N THR A 151 -6.84 -9.44 -8.24
CA THR A 151 -5.91 -9.46 -9.37
C THR A 151 -5.32 -10.85 -9.59
N ALA A 152 -4.84 -11.50 -8.52
CA ALA A 152 -4.27 -12.85 -8.56
C ALA A 152 -5.28 -13.87 -9.09
N GLY A 153 -6.55 -13.77 -8.67
CA GLY A 153 -7.62 -14.65 -9.14
C GLY A 153 -7.83 -14.54 -10.64
N ALA A 154 -7.89 -13.32 -11.18
CA ALA A 154 -8.05 -13.09 -12.61
C ALA A 154 -6.90 -13.70 -13.44
N TYR A 155 -5.66 -13.50 -13.02
CA TYR A 155 -4.48 -14.04 -13.71
C TYR A 155 -4.30 -15.55 -13.53
N ALA A 156 -4.64 -16.11 -12.37
CA ALA A 156 -4.59 -17.53 -12.11
C ALA A 156 -5.59 -18.30 -12.97
N LEU A 157 -6.82 -17.80 -13.10
CA LEU A 157 -7.85 -18.37 -13.96
C LEU A 157 -7.47 -18.34 -15.45
N SER A 158 -6.65 -17.37 -15.86
CA SER A 158 -6.13 -17.25 -17.22
C SER A 158 -4.88 -18.11 -17.49
N GLY A 159 -4.40 -18.90 -16.52
CA GLY A 159 -3.21 -19.74 -16.65
C GLY A 159 -1.90 -18.96 -16.76
N MET A 160 -1.88 -17.67 -16.41
CA MET A 160 -0.73 -16.77 -16.57
C MET A 160 0.10 -16.64 -15.27
N VAL A 161 0.28 -17.75 -14.55
CA VAL A 161 1.01 -17.78 -13.27
C VAL A 161 2.06 -18.88 -13.28
N ASP A 162 3.29 -18.52 -12.95
CA ASP A 162 4.36 -19.49 -12.68
C ASP A 162 4.40 -19.81 -11.18
N TRP A 163 3.86 -20.97 -10.82
CA TRP A 163 3.75 -21.39 -9.42
C TRP A 163 5.10 -21.66 -8.75
N THR A 164 6.13 -22.02 -9.52
CA THR A 164 7.48 -22.24 -9.00
C THR A 164 8.08 -20.92 -8.52
N ILE A 165 7.97 -19.87 -9.34
CA ILE A 165 8.43 -18.54 -8.97
C ILE A 165 7.61 -18.00 -7.80
N VAL A 166 6.28 -18.21 -7.78
CA VAL A 166 5.43 -17.85 -6.64
C VAL A 166 5.96 -18.44 -5.34
N ALA A 167 6.29 -19.76 -5.33
CA ALA A 167 6.79 -20.43 -4.14
C ALA A 167 8.07 -19.77 -3.60
N TRP A 168 9.04 -19.48 -4.47
CA TRP A 168 10.28 -18.80 -4.08
C TRP A 168 10.03 -17.37 -3.57
N LEU A 169 9.17 -16.61 -4.24
CA LEU A 169 8.83 -15.24 -3.81
C LEU A 169 8.09 -15.23 -2.47
N VAL A 170 7.21 -16.20 -2.23
CA VAL A 170 6.49 -16.34 -0.95
C VAL A 170 7.46 -16.75 0.16
N ALA A 171 8.33 -17.73 -0.08
CA ALA A 171 9.32 -18.15 0.90
C ALA A 171 10.26 -16.99 1.29
N GLY A 172 10.75 -16.23 0.30
CA GLY A 172 11.55 -15.03 0.53
C GLY A 172 10.76 -13.95 1.30
N GLY A 173 9.49 -13.74 0.96
CA GLY A 173 8.60 -12.80 1.64
C GLY A 173 8.32 -13.16 3.09
N ILE A 174 8.11 -14.45 3.40
CA ILE A 174 7.97 -14.94 4.78
C ILE A 174 9.24 -14.67 5.57
N GLY A 175 10.42 -15.06 5.04
CA GLY A 175 11.71 -14.77 5.67
C GLY A 175 11.92 -13.28 5.91
N GLY A 176 11.71 -12.46 4.88
CA GLY A 176 11.80 -11.01 4.96
C GLY A 176 10.82 -10.40 5.97
N SER A 177 9.60 -10.92 6.07
CA SER A 177 8.60 -10.44 7.03
C SER A 177 8.97 -10.75 8.49
N VAL A 178 9.61 -11.87 8.75
CA VAL A 178 10.10 -12.24 10.09
C VAL A 178 11.26 -11.32 10.49
N LEU A 179 12.25 -11.17 9.62
CA LEU A 179 13.39 -10.28 9.84
C LEU A 179 12.97 -8.81 9.96
N GLY A 180 12.09 -8.35 9.07
CA GLY A 180 11.56 -6.99 9.05
C GLY A 180 10.77 -6.62 10.30
N ARG A 181 10.00 -7.56 10.87
CA ARG A 181 9.29 -7.33 12.15
C ARG A 181 10.27 -7.17 13.31
N GLY A 182 11.32 -8.00 13.35
CA GLY A 182 12.36 -7.89 14.38
C GLY A 182 13.11 -6.55 14.29
N ALA A 183 13.49 -6.14 13.10
CA ALA A 183 14.11 -4.84 12.85
C ALA A 183 13.15 -3.68 13.15
N GLY A 184 11.91 -3.77 12.68
CA GLY A 184 10.87 -2.76 12.90
C GLY A 184 10.54 -2.55 14.37
N ALA A 185 10.52 -3.61 15.18
CA ALA A 185 10.31 -3.50 16.62
C ALA A 185 11.44 -2.73 17.31
N LYS A 186 12.68 -2.92 16.89
CA LYS A 186 13.85 -2.17 17.40
C LYS A 186 13.85 -0.70 16.92
N LEU A 187 13.42 -0.47 15.68
CA LEU A 187 13.34 0.89 15.13
C LEU A 187 12.06 1.64 15.54
N ALA A 188 11.07 0.96 16.10
CA ALA A 188 9.82 1.59 16.56
C ALA A 188 10.02 2.67 17.63
N THR A 189 11.15 2.63 18.34
CA THR A 189 11.59 3.68 19.27
C THR A 189 11.98 4.99 18.54
N HIS A 190 12.33 4.91 17.26
CA HIS A 190 12.76 6.03 16.44
C HIS A 190 11.75 6.30 15.30
N LYS A 191 10.50 6.58 15.66
CA LYS A 191 9.38 6.76 14.71
C LYS A 191 9.70 7.71 13.55
N ARG A 192 10.29 8.87 13.84
CA ARG A 192 10.65 9.87 12.84
C ARG A 192 11.71 9.35 11.87
N ALA A 193 12.65 8.53 12.35
CA ALA A 193 13.66 7.90 11.48
C ALA A 193 13.02 6.89 10.50
N LEU A 194 12.00 6.14 10.96
CA LEU A 194 11.24 5.23 10.09
C LEU A 194 10.47 5.99 9.01
N GLU A 195 9.80 7.09 9.37
CA GLU A 195 9.05 7.92 8.42
C GLU A 195 9.97 8.54 7.37
N ILE A 196 11.09 9.13 7.82
CA ILE A 196 12.09 9.71 6.94
C ILE A 196 12.71 8.64 6.07
N GLY A 197 13.11 7.50 6.63
CA GLY A 197 13.68 6.38 5.89
C GLY A 197 12.75 5.85 4.80
N PHE A 198 11.46 5.70 5.11
CA PHE A 198 10.45 5.30 4.13
C PHE A 198 10.27 6.37 3.04
N ALA A 199 10.16 7.64 3.41
CA ALA A 199 10.01 8.74 2.45
C ALA A 199 11.23 8.87 1.53
N VAL A 200 12.46 8.76 2.08
CA VAL A 200 13.69 8.78 1.30
C VAL A 200 13.75 7.60 0.32
N LEU A 201 13.39 6.41 0.76
CA LEU A 201 13.33 5.23 -0.10
C LEU A 201 12.34 5.42 -1.25
N VAL A 202 11.13 5.90 -0.95
CA VAL A 202 10.10 6.18 -1.96
C VAL A 202 10.57 7.27 -2.93
N ALA A 203 11.21 8.33 -2.44
CA ALA A 203 11.77 9.39 -3.28
C ALA A 203 12.88 8.86 -4.21
N ALA A 204 13.81 8.07 -3.67
CA ALA A 204 14.93 7.51 -4.45
C ALA A 204 14.42 6.59 -5.57
N VAL A 205 13.47 5.71 -5.26
CA VAL A 205 12.83 4.85 -6.27
C VAL A 205 12.06 5.68 -7.29
N GLY A 206 11.32 6.71 -6.86
CA GLY A 206 10.60 7.62 -7.75
C GLY A 206 11.52 8.33 -8.74
N VAL A 207 12.62 8.89 -8.27
CA VAL A 207 13.63 9.53 -9.12
C VAL A 207 14.24 8.52 -10.09
N TRP A 208 14.59 7.32 -9.62
CA TRP A 208 15.13 6.26 -10.48
C TRP A 208 14.15 5.87 -11.59
N VAL A 209 12.87 5.75 -11.27
CA VAL A 209 11.82 5.44 -12.25
C VAL A 209 11.68 6.55 -13.30
N ILE A 210 11.72 7.84 -12.87
CA ILE A 210 11.69 8.97 -13.80
C ILE A 210 12.88 8.93 -14.76
N VAL A 211 14.08 8.75 -14.21
CA VAL A 211 15.30 8.68 -15.05
C VAL A 211 15.21 7.55 -16.07
N LYS A 212 14.68 6.40 -15.66
CA LYS A 212 14.49 5.24 -16.55
C LYS A 212 13.39 5.46 -17.59
N SER A 213 12.39 6.30 -17.33
CA SER A 213 11.33 6.61 -18.30
C SER A 213 11.75 7.68 -19.33
N LEU A 214 12.87 8.37 -19.12
CA LEU A 214 13.40 9.40 -20.01
C LEU A 214 14.54 8.91 -20.90
N GLY A 215 15.08 7.72 -20.65
CA GLY A 215 16.20 7.12 -21.40
C GLY A 215 15.86 5.77 -21.98
#